data_9a0acc70e55b7e39ccef981d2c855185
#
_entry.id   9a0acc70e55b7e39ccef981d2c855185
#
_cell.length_a   1.000
_cell.length_b   1.000
_cell.length_c   1.000
_cell.angle_alpha   90.00
_cell.angle_beta   90.00
_cell.angle_gamma   90.00
#
_symmetry.space_group_name_H-M   'P 1'
#
loop_
_entity.id
_entity.type
_entity.pdbx_description
1 polymer ?
#
loop_
_entity_poly.entity_id
_entity_poly.type
_entity_poly.pdbx_seq_one_letter_code
_entity_poly.pdbx_strand_id
1 'polypeptide(L)'
;MATENNSNIVQPSIPRFSSHYNHWSMLMENFLRSKEYWQVIESGVTKPAEGTILIDAQRKELDELKLKDLKVKNYLFQAIDCSILESILQKDTSNQIWDSMKKKYQGSARAKRQ
;
A
#
# COMPACT_ATOMS: atom_id res chain seq x y z
N MET A 1 -21.89 25.26 3.64
CA MET A 1 -22.19 24.67 3.76
C MET A 1 -22.25 23.32 3.47
N ALA A 2 -23.10 22.86 3.05
CA ALA A 2 -23.28 21.47 2.75
C ALA A 2 -22.16 20.88 1.94
N THR A 3 -21.53 21.70 1.21
CA THR A 3 -20.46 21.26 0.33
C THR A 3 -19.29 20.64 1.07
N GLU A 4 -18.90 21.27 2.11
CA GLU A 4 -17.80 20.76 2.86
C GLU A 4 -18.15 19.48 3.51
N ASN A 5 -19.36 19.41 4.01
CA ASN A 5 -19.79 18.21 4.65
C ASN A 5 -19.84 17.05 3.68
N ASN A 6 -20.25 17.33 2.47
CA ASN A 6 -20.31 16.30 1.47
C ASN A 6 -18.95 15.70 1.18
N SER A 7 -17.94 16.53 1.12
CA SER A 7 -16.61 16.04 0.89
C SER A 7 -16.18 15.11 1.97
N ASN A 8 -16.43 15.49 3.19
CA ASN A 8 -16.03 14.68 4.32
C ASN A 8 -16.80 13.39 4.36
N ILE A 9 -18.05 13.43 4.00
CA ILE A 9 -18.89 12.25 4.02
C ILE A 9 -18.45 11.23 2.99
N VAL A 10 -18.11 11.68 1.81
CA VAL A 10 -17.83 10.74 0.73
C VAL A 10 -16.41 10.20 0.74
N GLN A 11 -15.53 10.78 1.51
CA GLN A 11 -14.17 10.28 1.55
C GLN A 11 -13.99 9.33 2.72
N PRO A 12 -13.80 8.06 2.45
CA PRO A 12 -13.58 7.12 3.55
C PRO A 12 -12.24 7.38 4.22
N SER A 13 -12.20 7.16 5.50
CA SER A 13 -10.96 7.28 6.24
C SER A 13 -10.04 6.13 5.89
N ILE A 14 -8.75 6.39 5.92
CA ILE A 14 -7.77 5.34 5.71
C ILE A 14 -7.83 4.38 6.90
N PRO A 15 -7.96 3.06 6.65
CA PRO A 15 -8.00 2.10 7.76
C PRO A 15 -6.68 2.13 8.52
N ARG A 16 -6.74 2.38 9.81
CA ARG A 16 -5.54 2.48 10.63
C ARG A 16 -5.23 1.15 11.29
N PHE A 17 -3.95 0.80 11.28
CA PHE A 17 -3.51 -0.44 11.88
C PHE A 17 -3.62 -0.37 13.39
N SER A 18 -4.16 -1.45 13.98
CA SER A 18 -4.29 -1.49 15.42
C SER A 18 -3.89 -2.89 15.82
N SER A 19 -3.57 -3.67 16.10
CA SER A 19 -3.12 -4.98 16.48
C SER A 19 -3.92 -6.14 15.87
N HIS A 20 -4.94 -5.84 15.10
CA HIS A 20 -5.72 -6.89 14.45
C HIS A 20 -5.35 -6.93 12.97
N TYR A 21 -4.25 -7.59 12.68
CA TYR A 21 -3.71 -7.57 11.33
C TYR A 21 -4.67 -8.11 10.28
N ASN A 22 -5.32 -9.24 10.55
CA ASN A 22 -6.20 -9.83 9.54
C ASN A 22 -7.36 -8.90 9.19
N HIS A 23 -7.92 -8.27 10.20
CA HIS A 23 -9.03 -7.35 9.99
C HIS A 23 -8.55 -6.11 9.24
N TRP A 24 -7.44 -5.53 9.70
CA TRP A 24 -6.88 -4.33 9.06
C TRP A 24 -6.51 -4.60 7.61
N SER A 25 -5.85 -5.72 7.33
CA SER A 25 -5.41 -6.00 5.97
C SER A 25 -6.60 -6.14 5.02
N MET A 26 -7.69 -6.72 5.51
CA MET A 26 -8.90 -6.85 4.70
C MET A 26 -9.47 -5.47 4.37
N LEU A 27 -9.54 -4.60 5.37
CA LEU A 27 -10.08 -3.25 5.16
C LEU A 27 -9.18 -2.43 4.23
N MET A 28 -7.87 -2.53 4.43
CA MET A 28 -6.93 -1.77 3.62
C MET A 28 -6.92 -2.26 2.18
N GLU A 29 -6.99 -3.57 1.99
CA GLU A 29 -7.05 -4.13 0.64
C GLU A 29 -8.29 -3.60 -0.09
N ASN A 30 -9.42 -3.63 0.59
CA ASN A 30 -10.66 -3.16 -0.01
C ASN A 30 -10.58 -1.65 -0.33
N PHE A 31 -9.97 -0.90 0.58
CA PHE A 31 -9.79 0.53 0.37
C PHE A 31 -8.94 0.79 -0.88
N LEU A 32 -7.84 0.07 -1.02
CA LEU A 32 -6.95 0.26 -2.17
C LEU A 32 -7.57 -0.24 -3.47
N ARG A 33 -8.33 -1.32 -3.40
CA ARG A 33 -9.02 -1.81 -4.59
C ARG A 33 -10.07 -0.82 -5.08
N SER A 34 -10.75 -0.16 -4.16
CA SER A 34 -11.77 0.81 -4.53
C SER A 34 -11.17 2.04 -5.22
N LYS A 35 -9.90 2.28 -4.99
CA LYS A 35 -9.19 3.37 -5.66
C LYS A 35 -8.38 2.91 -6.86
N GLU A 36 -8.46 1.62 -7.16
CA GLU A 36 -7.74 1.02 -8.28
C GLU A 36 -6.23 1.09 -8.09
N TYR A 37 -5.80 0.99 -6.85
CA TYR A 37 -4.38 1.03 -6.51
C TYR A 37 -3.81 -0.33 -6.09
N TRP A 38 -4.69 -1.33 -5.93
CA TRP A 38 -4.24 -2.62 -5.41
C TRP A 38 -3.21 -3.29 -6.30
N GLN A 39 -3.23 -3.03 -7.60
CA GLN A 39 -2.32 -3.68 -8.52
C GLN A 39 -0.85 -3.41 -8.19
N VAL A 40 -0.53 -2.24 -7.63
CA VAL A 40 0.88 -1.97 -7.32
C VAL A 40 1.35 -2.74 -6.10
N ILE A 41 0.43 -3.14 -5.22
CA ILE A 41 0.78 -3.99 -4.10
C ILE A 41 0.91 -5.43 -4.56
N GLU A 42 -0.03 -5.89 -5.36
CA GLU A 42 -0.07 -7.27 -5.80
C GLU A 42 1.08 -7.59 -6.75
N SER A 43 1.32 -6.76 -7.73
CA SER A 43 2.32 -6.99 -8.75
C SER A 43 3.62 -6.22 -8.55
N GLY A 44 3.56 -5.17 -7.76
CA GLY A 44 4.68 -4.28 -7.61
C GLY A 44 4.85 -3.41 -8.85
N VAL A 45 5.87 -2.58 -8.85
CA VAL A 45 6.21 -1.77 -9.99
C VAL A 45 7.41 -2.42 -10.67
N THR A 46 7.20 -2.94 -11.86
CA THR A 46 8.24 -3.65 -12.58
C THR A 46 9.17 -2.64 -13.23
N LYS A 47 10.44 -2.77 -12.96
CA LYS A 47 11.44 -1.92 -13.59
C LYS A 47 11.93 -2.59 -14.85
N PRO A 48 12.11 -1.84 -15.95
CA PRO A 48 12.64 -2.43 -17.16
C PRO A 48 14.09 -2.86 -16.96
N ALA A 49 14.50 -3.83 -17.72
CA ALA A 49 15.88 -4.28 -17.66
C ALA A 49 16.82 -3.16 -18.07
N GLU A 50 18.02 -3.20 -17.51
CA GLU A 50 19.00 -2.19 -17.81
C GLU A 50 19.32 -2.21 -19.31
N GLY A 51 19.37 -1.03 -19.92
CA GLY A 51 19.63 -0.93 -21.35
C GLY A 51 18.39 -1.04 -22.21
N THR A 52 17.24 -1.29 -21.61
CA THR A 52 16.00 -1.39 -22.37
C THR A 52 15.52 -0.02 -22.78
N ILE A 53 15.15 0.11 -24.04
CA ILE A 53 14.61 1.36 -24.55
C ILE A 53 13.10 1.25 -24.55
N LEU A 54 12.45 2.18 -23.84
CA LEU A 54 11.00 2.18 -23.74
C LEU A 54 10.41 3.13 -24.75
N ILE A 55 9.31 2.72 -25.37
CA ILE A 55 8.55 3.66 -26.21
C ILE A 55 7.78 4.58 -25.27
N ASP A 56 7.30 5.69 -25.81
CA ASP A 56 6.65 6.72 -25.01
C ASP A 56 5.45 6.18 -24.23
N ALA A 57 4.66 5.32 -24.83
CA ALA A 57 3.50 4.76 -24.17
C ALA A 57 3.91 3.90 -22.97
N GLN A 58 4.97 3.12 -23.10
CA GLN A 58 5.46 2.28 -22.02
C GLN A 58 6.04 3.12 -20.89
N ARG A 59 6.74 4.19 -21.25
CA ARG A 59 7.31 5.07 -20.24
C ARG A 59 6.21 5.77 -19.44
N LYS A 60 5.17 6.21 -20.12
CA LYS A 60 4.05 6.86 -19.46
C LYS A 60 3.35 5.90 -18.51
N GLU A 61 3.17 4.67 -18.96
CA GLU A 61 2.53 3.64 -18.13
C GLU A 61 3.36 3.37 -16.88
N LEU A 62 4.67 3.28 -17.04
CA LEU A 62 5.55 3.05 -15.91
C LEU A 62 5.49 4.22 -14.92
N ASP A 63 5.48 5.45 -15.44
CA ASP A 63 5.40 6.63 -14.58
C ASP A 63 4.09 6.65 -13.81
N GLU A 64 3.01 6.22 -14.43
CA GLU A 64 1.72 6.15 -13.75
C GLU A 64 1.75 5.12 -12.63
N LEU A 65 2.39 3.99 -12.87
CA LEU A 65 2.52 2.98 -11.83
C LEU A 65 3.36 3.48 -10.66
N LYS A 66 4.44 4.19 -10.97
CA LYS A 66 5.29 4.75 -9.93
C LYS A 66 4.51 5.75 -9.08
N LEU A 67 3.68 6.56 -9.72
CA LEU A 67 2.88 7.53 -9.01
C LEU A 67 1.86 6.84 -8.11
N LYS A 68 1.22 5.79 -8.61
CA LYS A 68 0.28 5.02 -7.80
C LYS A 68 0.99 4.42 -6.60
N ASP A 69 2.20 3.92 -6.80
CA ASP A 69 2.98 3.34 -5.72
C ASP A 69 3.26 4.37 -4.63
N LEU A 70 3.61 5.59 -5.02
CA LEU A 70 3.84 6.67 -4.06
C LEU A 70 2.58 7.00 -3.26
N LYS A 71 1.45 7.02 -3.93
CA LYS A 71 0.19 7.29 -3.25
C LYS A 71 -0.14 6.19 -2.25
N VAL A 72 0.07 4.95 -2.63
CA VAL A 72 -0.19 3.83 -1.73
C VAL A 72 0.78 3.86 -0.55
N LYS A 73 2.04 4.19 -0.80
CA LYS A 73 3.00 4.33 0.29
C LYS A 73 2.53 5.39 1.29
N ASN A 74 2.03 6.49 0.78
CA ASN A 74 1.51 7.55 1.62
C ASN A 74 0.39 7.04 2.53
N TYR A 75 -0.55 6.28 1.95
CA TYR A 75 -1.63 5.72 2.74
C TYR A 75 -1.08 4.77 3.81
N LEU A 76 -0.12 3.93 3.44
CA LEU A 76 0.43 2.99 4.40
C LEU A 76 1.20 3.70 5.50
N PHE A 77 1.95 4.75 5.16
CA PHE A 77 2.68 5.51 6.16
C PHE A 77 1.73 6.17 7.17
N GLN A 78 0.56 6.58 6.72
CA GLN A 78 -0.41 7.19 7.60
C GLN A 78 -1.16 6.14 8.42
N ALA A 79 -1.35 4.96 7.86
CA ALA A 79 -2.12 3.91 8.51
C ALA A 79 -1.31 3.14 9.55
N ILE A 80 -0.01 3.04 9.37
CA ILE A 80 0.85 2.22 10.21
C ILE A 80 1.61 3.12 11.18
N ASP A 81 1.66 2.71 12.43
CA ASP A 81 2.33 3.47 13.47
C ASP A 81 3.82 3.64 13.15
N CYS A 82 4.39 4.78 13.51
CA CYS A 82 5.76 5.07 13.15
C CYS A 82 6.76 4.08 13.78
N SER A 83 6.50 3.61 14.99
CA SER A 83 7.40 2.65 15.60
C SER A 83 7.43 1.33 14.83
N ILE A 84 6.28 0.95 14.25
CA ILE A 84 6.21 -0.26 13.43
C ILE A 84 6.94 -0.02 12.12
N LEU A 85 6.73 1.15 11.52
CA LEU A 85 7.41 1.49 10.27
C LEU A 85 8.91 1.47 10.44
N GLU A 86 9.40 1.94 11.57
CA GLU A 86 10.83 1.95 11.83
C GLU A 86 11.40 0.54 11.91
N SER A 87 10.58 -0.43 12.28
CA SER A 87 11.03 -1.81 12.35
C SER A 87 11.06 -2.50 11.00
N ILE A 88 10.47 -1.88 9.99
CA ILE A 88 10.44 -2.44 8.64
C ILE A 88 11.67 -1.96 7.88
N LEU A 89 12.48 -2.90 7.42
CA LEU A 89 13.73 -2.56 6.76
C LEU A 89 13.56 -2.16 5.31
N GLN A 90 12.59 -2.75 4.63
CA GLN A 90 12.37 -2.46 3.22
C GLN A 90 11.09 -1.66 3.04
N LYS A 91 11.23 -0.39 2.72
CA LYS A 91 10.11 0.53 2.56
C LYS A 91 10.17 1.31 1.26
N ASP A 92 10.91 0.81 0.29
CA ASP A 92 11.06 1.53 -0.98
C ASP A 92 9.80 1.53 -1.80
N THR A 93 9.05 0.43 -1.77
CA THR A 93 7.80 0.32 -2.52
C THR A 93 6.67 -0.10 -1.60
N SER A 94 5.45 0.17 -2.04
CA SER A 94 4.29 -0.24 -1.26
C SER A 94 4.19 -1.76 -1.14
N ASN A 95 4.62 -2.46 -2.18
CA ASN A 95 4.65 -3.92 -2.17
C ASN A 95 5.56 -4.42 -1.05
N GLN A 96 6.71 -3.80 -0.88
CA GLN A 96 7.65 -4.18 0.18
C GLN A 96 7.08 -3.93 1.57
N ILE A 97 6.43 -2.81 1.75
CA ILE A 97 5.82 -2.48 3.04
C ILE A 97 4.72 -3.48 3.36
N TRP A 98 3.87 -3.75 2.39
CA TRP A 98 2.76 -4.68 2.57
C TRP A 98 3.27 -6.08 2.93
N ASP A 99 4.26 -6.54 2.19
CA ASP A 99 4.84 -7.85 2.40
C ASP A 99 5.51 -7.94 3.78
N SER A 100 6.18 -6.88 4.20
CA SER A 100 6.83 -6.86 5.50
C SER A 100 5.80 -6.95 6.63
N MET A 101 4.68 -6.24 6.49
CA MET A 101 3.61 -6.32 7.48
C MET A 101 3.02 -7.72 7.54
N LYS A 102 2.83 -8.31 6.38
CA LYS A 102 2.29 -9.66 6.30
C LYS A 102 3.21 -10.66 7.00
N LYS A 103 4.49 -10.58 6.71
CA LYS A 103 5.45 -11.50 7.33
C LYS A 103 5.54 -11.27 8.82
N LYS A 104 5.54 -10.02 9.24
CA LYS A 104 5.68 -9.70 10.65
C LYS A 104 4.50 -10.22 11.48
N TYR A 105 3.30 -10.04 10.97
CA TYR A 105 2.11 -10.37 11.77
C TYR A 105 1.51 -11.73 11.48
N GLN A 106 1.50 -12.15 10.24
CA GLN A 106 1.00 -13.47 9.93
C GLN A 106 1.98 -14.55 10.36
N GLY A 107 3.26 -14.29 10.13
CA GLY A 107 4.28 -15.24 10.53
C GLY A 107 4.31 -15.44 12.02
N SER A 108 4.20 -14.36 12.78
CA SER A 108 4.20 -14.44 14.23
C SER A 108 2.99 -15.20 14.75
N ALA A 109 1.85 -14.93 14.17
CA ALA A 109 0.63 -15.62 14.60
C ALA A 109 0.74 -17.11 14.34
N ARG A 110 1.31 -17.46 13.19
CA ARG A 110 1.49 -18.86 12.84
C ARG A 110 2.46 -19.55 13.78
N ALA A 111 3.54 -18.88 14.12
CA ALA A 111 4.52 -19.44 15.03
C ALA A 111 3.93 -19.65 16.40
N LYS A 112 3.10 -18.75 16.87
CA LYS A 112 2.50 -18.88 18.18
C LYS A 112 1.59 -20.08 18.28
N ARG A 113 1.03 -20.48 17.18
CA ARG A 113 0.09 -21.60 17.20
C ARG A 113 0.79 -22.94 17.34
N GLN A 114 2.06 -22.95 17.13
CA GLN A 114 2.82 -24.16 17.34
C GLN A 114 3.36 -24.16 18.74
#